data_5955b6056f87aba4c00b6295a177067b
#
_entry.id   5955b6056f87aba4c00b6295a177067b
#
_cell.length_a   1.000
_cell.length_b   1.000
_cell.length_c   1.000
_cell.angle_alpha   90.00
_cell.angle_beta   90.00
_cell.angle_gamma   90.00
#
_symmetry.space_group_name_H-M   'P 1'
#
loop_
_entity.id
_entity.type
_entity.pdbx_description
1 polymer ?
#
loop_
_entity_poly.entity_id
_entity_poly.type
_entity_poly.pdbx_seq_one_letter_code
_entity_poly.pdbx_strand_id
1 'polypeptide(L)'
;TVLSRGLGDVYKRQDLKNSLIKSRAPKAAKDFVLDTFRYVDMNKPHLTATIFTLGREEIIPDMFRELVEDLESNSSGQYKSFIYYLDRHIGLDEDEHTPLALKMIKEICGDDEQKWKESIDCGKKVMKSRIKFWDQILYEIKKTDTN
;
A
#
# COMPACT_ATOMS: atom_id res chain seq x y z
N THR A 1 -9.80 -7.88 -22.39
CA THR A 1 -8.57 -7.14 -22.83
C THR A 1 -7.80 -6.53 -21.66
N VAL A 2 -8.44 -6.17 -20.56
CA VAL A 2 -7.76 -5.65 -19.34
C VAL A 2 -7.04 -6.78 -18.59
N LEU A 3 -7.65 -7.95 -18.50
CA LEU A 3 -7.03 -9.17 -17.90
C LEU A 3 -5.78 -9.64 -18.66
N SER A 4 -5.72 -9.45 -20.00
CA SER A 4 -4.56 -9.86 -20.80
C SER A 4 -3.33 -8.96 -20.60
N ARG A 5 -3.48 -7.71 -20.17
CA ARG A 5 -2.35 -6.81 -19.89
C ARG A 5 -1.62 -7.21 -18.60
N GLY A 6 -2.34 -7.53 -17.53
CA GLY A 6 -1.73 -7.98 -16.28
C GLY A 6 -0.97 -9.31 -16.43
N LEU A 7 -1.53 -10.27 -17.19
CA LEU A 7 -0.86 -11.54 -17.50
C LEU A 7 0.38 -11.35 -18.39
N GLY A 8 0.35 -10.40 -19.35
CA GLY A 8 1.50 -10.10 -20.20
C GLY A 8 2.73 -9.65 -19.41
N ASP A 9 2.55 -8.92 -18.33
CA ASP A 9 3.65 -8.42 -17.49
C ASP A 9 4.24 -9.52 -16.60
N VAL A 10 3.42 -10.45 -16.12
CA VAL A 10 3.88 -11.65 -15.39
C VAL A 10 4.74 -12.54 -16.28
N TYR A 11 4.36 -12.73 -17.54
CA TYR A 11 5.12 -13.55 -18.49
C TYR A 11 6.42 -12.91 -19.00
N LYS A 12 6.55 -11.59 -18.98
CA LYS A 12 7.75 -10.88 -19.42
C LYS A 12 8.93 -10.99 -18.45
N ARG A 13 8.77 -11.64 -17.30
CA ARG A 13 9.83 -11.82 -16.29
C ARG A 13 10.65 -10.55 -16.09
N GLN A 14 9.99 -9.40 -16.03
CA GLN A 14 10.69 -8.16 -15.73
C GLN A 14 11.31 -8.29 -14.34
N ASP A 15 12.60 -7.99 -14.25
CA ASP A 15 13.25 -7.82 -12.97
C ASP A 15 12.69 -6.54 -12.31
N LEU A 16 11.61 -6.72 -11.52
CA LEU A 16 10.88 -5.62 -10.89
C LEU A 16 11.79 -4.77 -10.02
N LYS A 17 12.75 -5.38 -9.33
CA LYS A 17 13.69 -4.65 -8.46
C LYS A 17 14.63 -3.77 -9.29
N ASN A 18 15.20 -4.28 -10.35
CA ASN A 18 16.04 -3.51 -11.24
C ASN A 18 15.27 -2.43 -11.99
N SER A 19 14.05 -2.72 -12.43
CA SER A 19 13.16 -1.73 -13.05
C SER A 19 12.82 -0.59 -12.10
N LEU A 20 12.52 -0.91 -10.84
CA LEU A 20 12.25 0.07 -9.81
C LEU A 20 13.48 0.95 -9.51
N ILE A 21 14.65 0.34 -9.36
CA ILE A 21 15.92 1.05 -9.11
C ILE A 21 16.21 2.04 -10.24
N LYS A 22 16.04 1.62 -11.50
CA LYS A 22 16.26 2.44 -12.71
C LYS A 22 15.16 3.47 -12.97
N SER A 23 14.00 3.35 -12.31
CA SER A 23 12.89 4.28 -12.51
C SER A 23 13.23 5.70 -12.04
N ARG A 24 12.44 6.68 -12.51
CA ARG A 24 12.52 8.07 -12.04
C ARG A 24 11.76 8.32 -10.74
N ALA A 25 11.21 7.27 -10.10
CA ALA A 25 10.47 7.41 -8.86
C ALA A 25 11.34 7.99 -7.73
N PRO A 26 10.79 8.83 -6.87
CA PRO A 26 11.50 9.36 -5.69
C PRO A 26 12.06 8.23 -4.83
N LYS A 27 13.17 8.52 -4.14
CA LYS A 27 13.84 7.52 -3.30
C LYS A 27 12.90 6.90 -2.26
N ALA A 28 12.08 7.69 -1.62
CA ALA A 28 11.12 7.20 -0.62
C ALA A 28 10.11 6.21 -1.18
N ALA A 29 9.61 6.45 -2.40
CA ALA A 29 8.72 5.52 -3.08
C ALA A 29 9.43 4.20 -3.40
N LYS A 30 10.68 4.27 -3.88
CA LYS A 30 11.50 3.07 -4.12
C LYS A 30 11.73 2.27 -2.85
N ASP A 31 12.17 2.94 -1.78
CA ASP A 31 12.44 2.32 -0.48
C ASP A 31 11.18 1.62 0.07
N PHE A 32 10.02 2.28 -0.03
CA PHE A 32 8.73 1.74 0.42
C PHE A 32 8.31 0.47 -0.34
N VAL A 33 8.51 0.46 -1.67
CA VAL A 33 8.20 -0.72 -2.50
C VAL A 33 9.21 -1.85 -2.25
N LEU A 34 10.51 -1.52 -2.15
CA LEU A 34 11.56 -2.52 -1.86
C LEU A 34 11.38 -3.14 -0.47
N ASP A 35 10.86 -2.39 0.49
CA ASP A 35 10.54 -2.92 1.81
C ASP A 35 9.44 -3.99 1.74
N THR A 36 8.44 -3.81 0.86
CA THR A 36 7.43 -4.84 0.58
C THR A 36 8.08 -6.12 0.03
N PHE A 37 8.92 -5.99 -1.00
CA PHE A 37 9.60 -7.15 -1.60
C PHE A 37 10.49 -7.89 -0.62
N ARG A 38 11.13 -7.19 0.34
CA ARG A 38 11.92 -7.83 1.40
C ARG A 38 11.10 -8.85 2.19
N TYR A 39 9.86 -8.52 2.57
CA TYR A 39 8.99 -9.44 3.29
C TYR A 39 8.45 -10.57 2.41
N VAL A 40 8.14 -10.28 1.14
CA VAL A 40 7.72 -11.31 0.18
C VAL A 40 8.85 -12.33 -0.04
N ASP A 41 10.09 -11.86 -0.18
CA ASP A 41 11.27 -12.71 -0.40
C ASP A 41 11.63 -13.60 0.81
N MET A 42 11.16 -13.27 2.01
CA MET A 42 11.31 -14.13 3.19
C MET A 42 10.54 -15.45 3.06
N ASN A 43 9.63 -15.56 2.08
CA ASN A 43 8.79 -16.74 1.84
C ASN A 43 8.05 -17.21 3.11
N LYS A 44 7.59 -16.26 3.91
CA LYS A 44 6.79 -16.47 5.12
C LYS A 44 5.37 -15.95 4.87
N PRO A 45 4.36 -16.82 4.60
CA PRO A 45 3.01 -16.37 4.24
C PRO A 45 2.37 -15.41 5.24
N HIS A 46 2.56 -15.62 6.55
CA HIS A 46 2.03 -14.73 7.59
C HIS A 46 2.63 -13.31 7.51
N LEU A 47 3.91 -13.15 7.15
CA LEU A 47 4.53 -11.83 6.96
C LEU A 47 4.01 -11.16 5.68
N THR A 48 3.88 -11.92 4.59
CA THR A 48 3.31 -11.40 3.34
C THR A 48 1.87 -10.95 3.54
N ALA A 49 1.05 -11.75 4.22
CA ALA A 49 -0.32 -11.37 4.57
C ALA A 49 -0.35 -10.12 5.46
N THR A 50 0.52 -10.03 6.45
CA THR A 50 0.58 -8.89 7.38
C THR A 50 0.98 -7.59 6.67
N ILE A 51 2.01 -7.61 5.81
CA ILE A 51 2.42 -6.39 5.10
C ILE A 51 1.37 -5.94 4.10
N PHE A 52 0.67 -6.87 3.44
CA PHE A 52 -0.45 -6.57 2.57
C PHE A 52 -1.58 -5.91 3.37
N THR A 53 -2.06 -6.55 4.43
CA THR A 53 -3.19 -6.06 5.23
C THR A 53 -2.86 -4.74 5.92
N LEU A 54 -1.96 -4.75 6.89
CA LEU A 54 -1.68 -3.59 7.75
C LEU A 54 -0.84 -2.52 7.06
N GLY A 55 -0.05 -2.91 6.09
CA GLY A 55 0.85 -1.98 5.40
C GLY A 55 0.27 -1.36 4.13
N ARG A 56 -0.83 -1.90 3.56
CA ARG A 56 -1.33 -1.49 2.26
C ARG A 56 -2.83 -1.24 2.23
N GLU A 57 -3.66 -2.16 2.72
CA GLU A 57 -5.13 -2.10 2.57
C GLU A 57 -5.82 -1.36 3.72
N GLU A 58 -5.60 -1.78 4.95
CA GLU A 58 -6.35 -1.35 6.13
C GLU A 58 -6.28 0.17 6.41
N ILE A 59 -5.20 0.81 6.05
CA ILE A 59 -5.00 2.26 6.30
C ILE A 59 -5.58 3.16 5.19
N ILE A 60 -5.95 2.60 4.04
CA ILE A 60 -6.42 3.37 2.87
C ILE A 60 -7.68 4.19 3.18
N PRO A 61 -8.72 3.62 3.80
CA PRO A 61 -9.94 4.37 4.08
C PRO A 61 -9.70 5.64 4.88
N ASP A 62 -9.05 5.53 6.04
CA ASP A 62 -8.81 6.66 6.92
C ASP A 62 -7.89 7.72 6.29
N MET A 63 -6.88 7.25 5.57
CA MET A 63 -5.88 8.13 4.95
C MET A 63 -6.45 9.00 3.81
N PHE A 64 -7.39 8.47 3.04
CA PHE A 64 -7.93 9.19 1.88
C PHE A 64 -9.29 9.83 2.11
N ARG A 65 -9.97 9.56 3.21
CA ARG A 65 -11.29 10.14 3.52
C ARG A 65 -11.24 11.67 3.57
N GLU A 66 -10.32 12.23 4.33
CA GLU A 66 -10.14 13.70 4.41
C GLU A 66 -9.79 14.32 3.05
N LEU A 67 -8.96 13.64 2.25
CA LEU A 67 -8.61 14.10 0.92
C LEU A 67 -9.84 14.13 -0.01
N VAL A 68 -10.70 13.11 0.05
CA VAL A 68 -11.94 13.07 -0.75
C VAL A 68 -12.86 14.22 -0.36
N GLU A 69 -13.10 14.43 0.94
CA GLU A 69 -13.95 15.51 1.46
C GLU A 69 -13.42 16.89 1.05
N ASP A 70 -12.11 17.12 1.11
CA ASP A 70 -11.48 18.37 0.71
C ASP A 70 -11.61 18.62 -0.81
N LEU A 71 -11.36 17.60 -1.62
CA LEU A 71 -11.52 17.69 -3.08
C LEU A 71 -12.98 17.92 -3.50
N GLU A 72 -13.96 17.29 -2.85
CA GLU A 72 -15.36 17.52 -3.10
C GLU A 72 -15.77 18.97 -2.79
N SER A 73 -15.30 19.48 -1.65
CA SER A 73 -15.65 20.83 -1.19
C SER A 73 -15.00 21.95 -2.03
N ASN A 74 -13.77 21.73 -2.52
CA ASN A 74 -12.93 22.81 -3.08
C ASN A 74 -12.73 22.75 -4.60
N SER A 75 -13.13 21.65 -5.29
CA SER A 75 -12.74 21.46 -6.70
C SER A 75 -13.79 21.87 -7.75
N SER A 76 -14.97 22.33 -7.34
CA SER A 76 -16.06 22.70 -8.26
C SER A 76 -16.36 21.59 -9.30
N GLY A 77 -16.13 20.34 -8.92
CA GLY A 77 -16.38 19.17 -9.77
C GLY A 77 -15.28 18.82 -10.77
N GLN A 78 -14.13 19.45 -10.70
CA GLN A 78 -12.98 19.19 -11.60
C GLN A 78 -12.44 17.76 -11.47
N TYR A 79 -12.48 17.18 -10.27
CA TYR A 79 -11.88 15.87 -9.97
C TYR A 79 -12.89 14.75 -9.75
N LYS A 80 -14.12 14.86 -10.29
CA LYS A 80 -15.20 13.87 -10.08
C LYS A 80 -14.79 12.41 -10.30
N SER A 81 -14.05 12.12 -11.38
CA SER A 81 -13.62 10.74 -11.68
C SER A 81 -12.58 10.23 -10.69
N PHE A 82 -11.71 11.11 -10.20
CA PHE A 82 -10.70 10.76 -9.20
C PHE A 82 -11.33 10.56 -7.83
N ILE A 83 -12.25 11.45 -7.42
CA ILE A 83 -13.05 11.33 -6.21
C ILE A 83 -13.81 10.01 -6.22
N TYR A 84 -14.55 9.72 -7.31
CA TYR A 84 -15.27 8.45 -7.45
C TYR A 84 -14.35 7.23 -7.32
N TYR A 85 -13.15 7.29 -7.90
CA TYR A 85 -12.16 6.23 -7.80
C TYR A 85 -11.73 5.99 -6.34
N LEU A 86 -11.39 7.06 -5.61
CA LEU A 86 -10.99 6.98 -4.20
C LEU A 86 -12.14 6.48 -3.31
N ASP A 87 -13.32 7.07 -3.46
CA ASP A 87 -14.49 6.70 -2.66
C ASP A 87 -14.90 5.23 -2.86
N ARG A 88 -14.83 4.76 -4.10
CA ARG A 88 -15.08 3.34 -4.41
C ARG A 88 -14.06 2.41 -3.75
N HIS A 89 -12.78 2.80 -3.71
CA HIS A 89 -11.74 2.02 -3.04
C HIS A 89 -11.90 2.04 -1.53
N ILE A 90 -12.17 3.21 -0.94
CA ILE A 90 -12.44 3.35 0.49
C ILE A 90 -13.55 2.38 0.92
N GLY A 91 -14.70 2.40 0.23
CA GLY A 91 -15.82 1.52 0.57
C GLY A 91 -15.50 0.04 0.44
N LEU A 92 -14.79 -0.38 -0.62
CA LEU A 92 -14.39 -1.78 -0.80
C LEU A 92 -13.38 -2.24 0.26
N ASP A 93 -12.40 -1.40 0.60
CA ASP A 93 -11.35 -1.75 1.56
C ASP A 93 -11.94 -1.83 2.98
N GLU A 94 -12.85 -0.94 3.33
CA GLU A 94 -13.51 -0.90 4.65
C GLU A 94 -14.47 -2.08 4.84
N ASP A 95 -15.35 -2.32 3.87
CA ASP A 95 -16.46 -3.27 4.01
C ASP A 95 -16.05 -4.73 3.73
N GLU A 96 -15.12 -4.96 2.81
CA GLU A 96 -14.82 -6.29 2.31
C GLU A 96 -13.34 -6.69 2.49
N HIS A 97 -12.40 -5.89 2.00
CA HIS A 97 -11.00 -6.30 1.91
C HIS A 97 -10.33 -6.40 3.27
N THR A 98 -10.47 -5.41 4.13
CA THR A 98 -9.84 -5.41 5.46
C THR A 98 -10.33 -6.56 6.34
N PRO A 99 -11.64 -6.83 6.49
CA PRO A 99 -12.11 -7.98 7.25
C PRO A 99 -11.61 -9.33 6.72
N LEU A 100 -11.60 -9.50 5.40
CA LEU A 100 -11.09 -10.72 4.76
C LEU A 100 -9.57 -10.87 4.94
N ALA A 101 -8.83 -9.80 4.84
CA ALA A 101 -7.38 -9.79 5.01
C ALA A 101 -6.97 -10.09 6.47
N LEU A 102 -7.68 -9.56 7.46
CA LEU A 102 -7.48 -9.90 8.87
C LEU A 102 -7.81 -11.37 9.15
N LYS A 103 -8.90 -11.88 8.56
CA LYS A 103 -9.25 -13.31 8.64
C LYS A 103 -8.16 -14.18 8.03
N MET A 104 -7.61 -13.80 6.90
CA MET A 104 -6.47 -14.50 6.26
C MET A 104 -5.25 -14.58 7.20
N ILE A 105 -4.86 -13.50 7.87
CA ILE A 105 -3.76 -13.52 8.85
C ILE A 105 -4.06 -14.51 9.96
N LYS A 106 -5.30 -14.47 10.49
CA LYS A 106 -5.74 -15.37 11.57
C LYS A 106 -5.65 -16.82 11.15
N GLU A 107 -6.11 -17.16 9.95
CA GLU A 107 -6.07 -18.55 9.44
C GLU A 107 -4.63 -19.03 9.20
N ILE A 108 -3.74 -18.16 8.67
CA ILE A 108 -2.33 -18.51 8.42
C ILE A 108 -1.54 -18.66 9.72
N CYS A 109 -1.79 -17.82 10.71
CA CYS A 109 -1.11 -17.90 12.00
C CYS A 109 -1.64 -19.04 12.86
N GLY A 110 -2.97 -19.30 12.85
CA GLY A 110 -3.60 -20.32 13.68
C GLY A 110 -3.22 -20.14 15.16
N ASP A 111 -2.81 -21.22 15.80
CA ASP A 111 -2.38 -21.26 17.21
C ASP A 111 -0.84 -21.10 17.36
N ASP A 112 -0.13 -20.73 16.29
CA ASP A 112 1.33 -20.58 16.30
C ASP A 112 1.73 -19.21 16.87
N GLU A 113 2.12 -19.17 18.14
CA GLU A 113 2.55 -17.95 18.85
C GLU A 113 3.73 -17.25 18.18
N GLN A 114 4.65 -18.00 17.56
CA GLN A 114 5.80 -17.42 16.88
C GLN A 114 5.38 -16.66 15.62
N LYS A 115 4.45 -17.19 14.83
CA LYS A 115 3.89 -16.47 13.67
C LYS A 115 3.15 -15.21 14.09
N TRP A 116 2.39 -15.26 15.18
CA TRP A 116 1.72 -14.08 15.73
C TRP A 116 2.71 -13.00 16.14
N LYS A 117 3.75 -13.37 16.88
CA LYS A 117 4.81 -12.45 17.27
C LYS A 117 5.50 -11.82 16.06
N GLU A 118 5.89 -12.62 15.08
CA GLU A 118 6.51 -12.15 13.84
C GLU A 118 5.56 -11.21 13.06
N SER A 119 4.27 -11.52 12.99
CA SER A 119 3.26 -10.69 12.33
C SER A 119 3.08 -9.34 13.04
N ILE A 120 3.01 -9.32 14.36
CA ILE A 120 2.91 -8.07 15.14
C ILE A 120 4.16 -7.19 14.92
N ASP A 121 5.35 -7.78 14.97
CA ASP A 121 6.60 -7.04 14.75
C ASP A 121 6.70 -6.54 13.30
N CYS A 122 6.24 -7.33 12.33
CA CYS A 122 6.11 -6.92 10.93
C CYS A 122 5.15 -5.73 10.80
N GLY A 123 3.95 -5.82 11.34
CA GLY A 123 2.94 -4.76 11.31
C GLY A 123 3.50 -3.43 11.81
N LYS A 124 4.16 -3.43 12.98
CA LYS A 124 4.82 -2.23 13.53
C LYS A 124 5.87 -1.64 12.59
N LYS A 125 6.66 -2.48 11.93
CA LYS A 125 7.71 -2.02 11.01
C LYS A 125 7.15 -1.45 9.72
N VAL A 126 6.13 -2.09 9.14
CA VAL A 126 5.53 -1.61 7.89
C VAL A 126 4.74 -0.32 8.08
N MET A 127 4.11 -0.12 9.24
CA MET A 127 3.49 1.17 9.59
C MET A 127 4.53 2.29 9.71
N LYS A 128 5.65 2.04 10.37
CA LYS A 128 6.77 3.00 10.41
C LYS A 128 7.34 3.31 9.02
N SER A 129 7.43 2.32 8.15
CA SER A 129 7.87 2.50 6.76
C SER A 129 6.90 3.40 5.99
N ARG A 130 5.59 3.26 6.20
CA ARG A 130 4.58 4.13 5.60
C ARG A 130 4.66 5.56 6.11
N ILE A 131 4.79 5.77 7.41
CA ILE A 131 4.97 7.12 8.00
C ILE A 131 6.19 7.80 7.35
N LYS A 132 7.33 7.12 7.31
CA LYS A 132 8.54 7.63 6.67
C LYS A 132 8.33 7.98 5.19
N PHE A 133 7.54 7.18 4.47
CA PHE A 133 7.21 7.45 3.08
C PHE A 133 6.39 8.75 2.94
N TRP A 134 5.37 8.94 3.77
CA TRP A 134 4.56 10.16 3.76
C TRP A 134 5.32 11.41 4.22
N ASP A 135 6.16 11.30 5.25
CA ASP A 135 7.02 12.40 5.70
C ASP A 135 7.91 12.90 4.55
N GLN A 136 8.42 11.98 3.75
CA GLN A 136 9.27 12.32 2.63
C GLN A 136 8.48 12.94 1.45
N ILE A 137 7.26 12.47 1.18
CA ILE A 137 6.37 13.11 0.21
C ILE A 137 6.09 14.55 0.64
N LEU A 138 5.71 14.75 1.90
CA LEU A 138 5.46 16.09 2.45
C LEU A 138 6.69 17.00 2.34
N TYR A 139 7.87 16.46 2.63
CA TYR A 139 9.14 17.19 2.47
C TYR A 139 9.36 17.65 1.02
N GLU A 140 9.16 16.77 0.04
CA GLU A 140 9.34 17.09 -1.39
C GLU A 140 8.30 18.12 -1.87
N ILE A 141 7.04 18.03 -1.43
CA ILE A 141 6.01 19.03 -1.74
C ILE A 141 6.42 20.40 -1.21
N LYS A 142 6.78 20.51 0.07
CA LYS A 142 7.19 21.78 0.68
C LYS A 142 8.41 22.41 0.00
N LYS A 143 9.33 21.59 -0.50
CA LYS A 143 10.49 22.06 -1.23
C LYS A 143 10.14 22.64 -2.60
N THR A 144 9.08 22.12 -3.24
CA THR A 144 8.63 22.61 -4.54
C THR A 144 7.90 23.95 -4.41
N ASP A 145 7.18 24.16 -3.32
CA ASP A 145 6.43 25.40 -3.05
C ASP A 145 7.35 26.60 -2.65
N THR A 146 8.61 26.32 -2.35
CA THR A 146 9.61 27.36 -1.96
C THR A 146 10.51 27.82 -3.10
N ASN A 147 10.37 27.29 -4.31
CA ASN A 147 11.07 27.69 -5.54
C ASN A 147 10.11 28.33 -6.54
#